data_f69433afc499dda84ef00c1499ebd384
#
_entry.id   f69433afc499dda84ef00c1499ebd384
#
_cell.length_a   1.000
_cell.length_b   1.000
_cell.length_c   1.000
_cell.angle_alpha   90.00
_cell.angle_beta   90.00
_cell.angle_gamma   90.00
#
_symmetry.space_group_name_H-M   'P 1'
#
loop_
_entity.id
_entity.type
_entity.pdbx_description
1 polymer ?
#
loop_
_entity_poly.entity_id
_entity_poly.type
_entity_poly.pdbx_seq_one_letter_code
_entity_poly.pdbx_strand_id
1 'polypeptide(L)'
;ASSIKIIIYVMRPGIVIGRGGSGLEELKKEIVKLLSVNETEQAKSSQKIELRVEPIKEPNLSAYLVAMNIADQLIRRMPFKRIVKTSTDRVMQSGAKGVRIVLSGRINGAEIGRRERTQVGKVSLSTIRENIDFASVPSLTKSGYIGVKVWINKK
;
A
#
# COMPACT_ATOMS: atom_id res chain seq x y z
N ALA A 1 32.07 -11.44 7.54
CA ALA A 1 30.68 -11.70 8.00
C ALA A 1 29.77 -10.66 7.33
N SER A 2 28.92 -11.11 6.37
CA SER A 2 27.94 -10.24 5.73
C SER A 2 26.71 -10.11 6.64
N SER A 3 26.42 -8.92 7.13
CA SER A 3 25.18 -8.64 7.86
C SER A 3 24.12 -8.12 6.89
N ILE A 4 22.94 -8.74 6.89
CA ILE A 4 21.79 -8.31 6.10
C ILE A 4 20.87 -7.49 7.01
N LYS A 5 20.66 -6.23 6.65
CA LYS A 5 19.72 -5.35 7.35
C LYS A 5 18.44 -5.19 6.52
N ILE A 6 17.31 -5.65 7.05
CA ILE A 6 16.01 -5.55 6.43
C ILE A 6 15.19 -4.49 7.18
N ILE A 7 14.73 -3.45 6.48
CA ILE A 7 13.88 -2.41 7.04
C ILE A 7 12.49 -2.54 6.45
N ILE A 8 11.47 -2.71 7.30
CA ILE A 8 10.07 -2.83 6.90
C ILE A 8 9.35 -1.54 7.26
N TYR A 9 8.85 -0.84 6.24
CA TYR A 9 8.04 0.37 6.43
C TYR A 9 6.57 0.02 6.54
N VAL A 10 5.95 0.33 7.68
CA VAL A 10 4.56 -0.04 7.96
C VAL A 10 3.74 1.13 8.50
N MET A 11 2.44 1.10 8.25
CA MET A 11 1.51 2.10 8.78
C MET A 11 1.28 1.92 10.30
N ARG A 12 1.26 0.65 10.78
CA ARG A 12 0.98 0.31 12.18
C ARG A 12 2.02 -0.68 12.70
N PRO A 13 3.15 -0.21 13.22
CA PRO A 13 4.24 -1.09 13.67
C PRO A 13 3.83 -2.06 14.78
N GLY A 14 2.92 -1.65 15.67
CA GLY A 14 2.46 -2.50 16.76
C GLY A 14 1.80 -3.81 16.32
N ILE A 15 1.16 -3.85 15.14
CA ILE A 15 0.55 -5.08 14.59
C ILE A 15 1.62 -6.05 14.12
N VAL A 16 2.69 -5.54 13.49
CA VAL A 16 3.79 -6.36 12.97
C VAL A 16 4.69 -6.86 14.10
N ILE A 17 4.96 -6.01 15.08
CA ILE A 17 5.76 -6.39 16.25
C ILE A 17 5.05 -7.47 17.09
N GLY A 18 3.70 -7.36 17.22
CA GLY A 18 2.91 -8.29 18.01
C GLY A 18 3.08 -8.12 19.52
N ARG A 19 2.40 -8.96 20.29
CA ARG A 19 2.51 -8.95 21.77
C ARG A 19 3.89 -9.44 22.19
N GLY A 20 4.64 -8.61 22.92
CA GLY A 20 5.98 -8.97 23.39
C GLY A 20 7.04 -9.22 22.30
N GLY A 21 6.78 -8.78 21.04
CA GLY A 21 7.73 -8.96 19.95
C GLY A 21 7.61 -10.29 19.20
N SER A 22 6.66 -11.15 19.55
CA SER A 22 6.49 -12.49 18.95
C SER A 22 6.32 -12.47 17.41
N GLY A 23 5.55 -11.51 16.87
CA GLY A 23 5.35 -11.40 15.42
C GLY A 23 6.63 -11.08 14.65
N LEU A 24 7.50 -10.27 15.24
CA LEU A 24 8.80 -9.92 14.64
C LEU A 24 9.76 -11.12 14.65
N GLU A 25 9.72 -11.94 15.71
CA GLU A 25 10.53 -13.16 15.80
C GLU A 25 10.06 -14.23 14.79
N GLU A 26 8.75 -14.40 14.63
CA GLU A 26 8.17 -15.32 13.64
C GLU A 26 8.56 -14.91 12.22
N LEU A 27 8.39 -13.62 11.86
CA LEU A 27 8.83 -13.08 10.58
C LEU A 27 10.32 -13.30 10.35
N LYS A 28 11.15 -13.09 11.37
CA LYS A 28 12.59 -13.34 11.27
C LYS A 28 12.89 -14.81 10.97
N LYS A 29 12.20 -15.74 11.64
CA LYS A 29 12.35 -17.19 11.41
C LYS A 29 11.93 -17.58 9.99
N GLU A 30 10.82 -17.02 9.48
CA GLU A 30 10.36 -17.27 8.09
C GLU A 30 11.34 -16.75 7.05
N ILE A 31 11.84 -15.51 7.24
CA ILE A 31 12.84 -14.92 6.34
C ILE A 31 14.12 -15.75 6.32
N VAL A 32 14.58 -16.20 7.50
CA VAL A 32 15.76 -17.10 7.58
C VAL A 32 15.50 -18.40 6.83
N LYS A 33 14.33 -19.02 6.95
CA LYS A 33 13.97 -20.22 6.20
C LYS A 33 14.00 -20.00 4.69
N LEU A 34 13.43 -18.89 4.22
CA LEU A 34 13.40 -18.55 2.79
C LEU A 34 14.80 -18.33 2.22
N LEU A 35 15.67 -17.67 2.96
CA LEU A 35 17.06 -17.43 2.56
C LEU A 35 17.89 -18.72 2.61
N SER A 36 17.67 -19.59 3.60
CA SER A 36 18.40 -20.84 3.77
C SER A 36 18.05 -21.92 2.74
N VAL A 37 16.91 -21.81 2.05
CA VAL A 37 16.51 -22.76 0.97
C VAL A 37 17.41 -22.63 -0.25
N ASN A 38 18.02 -21.46 -0.48
CA ASN A 38 18.85 -21.18 -1.66
C ASN A 38 20.36 -21.28 -1.39
N GLU A 39 20.79 -21.61 -0.17
CA GLU A 39 22.22 -21.67 0.18
C GLU A 39 22.66 -23.08 0.62
N THR A 40 23.83 -23.48 0.15
CA THR A 40 24.52 -24.72 0.56
C THR A 40 24.81 -24.70 2.07
N GLU A 41 24.75 -25.87 2.72
CA GLU A 41 24.83 -26.02 4.19
C GLU A 41 26.03 -25.35 4.87
N GLN A 42 27.09 -25.04 4.14
CA GLN A 42 28.30 -24.38 4.67
C GLN A 42 28.16 -22.86 4.84
N ALA A 43 27.16 -22.19 4.20
CA ALA A 43 26.93 -20.75 4.31
C ALA A 43 25.95 -20.34 5.43
N LYS A 44 25.26 -21.31 6.06
CA LYS A 44 24.21 -21.10 7.05
C LYS A 44 24.67 -20.49 8.39
N SER A 45 25.96 -20.51 8.69
CA SER A 45 26.45 -20.18 10.05
C SER A 45 26.94 -18.75 10.26
N SER A 46 26.99 -17.89 9.22
CA SER A 46 27.65 -16.57 9.34
C SER A 46 26.84 -15.35 8.95
N GLN A 47 25.60 -15.47 8.49
CA GLN A 47 24.81 -14.29 8.10
C GLN A 47 23.96 -13.79 9.28
N LYS A 48 24.31 -12.62 9.79
CA LYS A 48 23.55 -11.93 10.83
C LYS A 48 22.42 -11.11 10.20
N ILE A 49 21.17 -11.57 10.37
CA ILE A 49 19.99 -10.86 9.85
C ILE A 49 19.44 -9.93 10.93
N GLU A 50 19.43 -8.65 10.67
CA GLU A 50 18.83 -7.62 11.52
C GLU A 50 17.54 -7.12 10.87
N LEU A 51 16.40 -7.30 11.55
CA LEU A 51 15.09 -6.83 11.11
C LEU A 51 14.70 -5.59 11.89
N ARG A 52 14.36 -4.50 11.17
CA ARG A 52 13.83 -3.26 11.79
C ARG A 52 12.49 -2.91 11.20
N VAL A 53 11.58 -2.47 12.06
CA VAL A 53 10.25 -1.99 11.66
C VAL A 53 10.21 -0.48 11.90
N GLU A 54 9.98 0.28 10.82
CA GLU A 54 9.89 1.73 10.87
C GLU A 54 8.48 2.20 10.49
N PRO A 55 7.88 3.13 11.26
CA PRO A 55 6.59 3.69 10.91
C PRO A 55 6.70 4.62 9.70
N ILE A 56 5.72 4.54 8.79
CA ILE A 56 5.58 5.52 7.71
C ILE A 56 5.08 6.83 8.32
N LYS A 57 5.84 7.93 8.15
CA LYS A 57 5.51 9.24 8.72
C LYS A 57 4.18 9.78 8.21
N GLU A 58 3.92 9.64 6.91
CA GLU A 58 2.73 10.21 6.24
C GLU A 58 2.01 9.15 5.40
N PRO A 59 1.20 8.27 6.05
CA PRO A 59 0.54 7.17 5.34
C PRO A 59 -0.47 7.63 4.29
N ASN A 60 -1.09 8.80 4.48
CA ASN A 60 -2.05 9.36 3.52
C ASN A 60 -1.38 9.90 2.24
N LEU A 61 -0.06 10.13 2.25
CA LEU A 61 0.69 10.51 1.05
C LEU A 61 1.29 9.31 0.31
N SER A 62 1.10 8.09 0.82
CA SER A 62 1.47 6.86 0.11
C SER A 62 0.31 6.41 -0.77
N ALA A 63 0.49 6.43 -2.10
CA ALA A 63 -0.54 6.01 -3.05
C ALA A 63 -0.96 4.56 -2.84
N TYR A 64 -0.04 3.68 -2.48
CA TYR A 64 -0.32 2.28 -2.21
C TYR A 64 -1.23 2.08 -0.99
N LEU A 65 -0.94 2.75 0.13
CA LEU A 65 -1.76 2.65 1.34
C LEU A 65 -3.16 3.23 1.14
N VAL A 66 -3.26 4.33 0.41
CA VAL A 66 -4.56 4.94 0.05
C VAL A 66 -5.35 3.99 -0.86
N ALA A 67 -4.70 3.38 -1.87
CA ALA A 67 -5.35 2.43 -2.77
C ALA A 67 -5.84 1.18 -2.04
N MET A 68 -5.05 0.62 -1.12
CA MET A 68 -5.44 -0.51 -0.27
C MET A 68 -6.64 -0.16 0.62
N ASN A 69 -6.63 1.01 1.25
CA ASN A 69 -7.74 1.46 2.08
C ASN A 69 -9.04 1.61 1.28
N ILE A 70 -8.95 2.14 0.04
CA ILE A 70 -10.10 2.23 -0.86
C ILE A 70 -10.58 0.82 -1.25
N ALA A 71 -9.67 -0.10 -1.58
CA ALA A 71 -9.99 -1.48 -1.92
C ALA A 71 -10.73 -2.20 -0.79
N ASP A 72 -10.25 -2.08 0.44
CA ASP A 72 -10.91 -2.66 1.63
C ASP A 72 -12.32 -2.12 1.86
N GLN A 73 -12.53 -0.81 1.66
CA GLN A 73 -13.84 -0.20 1.80
C GLN A 73 -14.81 -0.65 0.69
N LEU A 74 -14.32 -0.87 -0.53
CA LEU A 74 -15.11 -1.42 -1.63
C LEU A 74 -15.54 -2.87 -1.36
N ILE A 75 -14.67 -3.70 -0.78
CA ILE A 75 -15.00 -5.07 -0.33
C ILE A 75 -16.14 -5.04 0.69
N ARG A 76 -16.12 -4.06 1.60
CA ARG A 76 -17.19 -3.84 2.60
C ARG A 76 -18.46 -3.22 2.01
N ARG A 77 -18.54 -3.07 0.69
CA ARG A 77 -19.71 -2.53 -0.04
C ARG A 77 -20.11 -1.09 0.36
N MET A 78 -19.17 -0.28 0.77
CA MET A 78 -19.46 1.12 1.02
C MET A 78 -19.73 1.87 -0.30
N PRO A 79 -20.58 2.91 -0.31
CA PRO A 79 -20.85 3.70 -1.52
C PRO A 79 -19.57 4.34 -2.06
N PHE A 80 -19.22 4.05 -3.32
CA PHE A 80 -17.95 4.46 -3.91
C PHE A 80 -17.74 5.98 -3.91
N LYS A 81 -18.81 6.78 -4.14
CA LYS A 81 -18.74 8.25 -4.10
C LYS A 81 -18.25 8.76 -2.74
N ARG A 82 -18.75 8.16 -1.65
CA ARG A 82 -18.34 8.50 -0.29
C ARG A 82 -16.88 8.11 -0.02
N ILE A 83 -16.50 6.88 -0.43
CA ILE A 83 -15.12 6.39 -0.27
C ILE A 83 -14.13 7.33 -0.95
N VAL A 84 -14.38 7.64 -2.23
CA VAL A 84 -13.49 8.47 -3.04
C VAL A 84 -13.40 9.87 -2.46
N LYS A 85 -14.53 10.49 -2.09
CA LYS A 85 -14.54 11.84 -1.49
C LYS A 85 -13.73 11.86 -0.19
N THR A 86 -14.02 10.94 0.75
CA THR A 86 -13.31 10.89 2.05
C THR A 86 -11.82 10.63 1.87
N SER A 87 -11.43 9.74 0.95
CA SER A 87 -10.02 9.47 0.67
C SER A 87 -9.32 10.68 0.05
N THR A 88 -9.97 11.37 -0.88
CA THR A 88 -9.46 12.60 -1.50
C THR A 88 -9.25 13.70 -0.46
N ASP A 89 -10.24 13.94 0.41
CA ASP A 89 -10.18 14.96 1.45
C ASP A 89 -9.02 14.69 2.43
N ARG A 90 -8.83 13.44 2.86
CA ARG A 90 -7.71 13.05 3.73
C ARG A 90 -6.34 13.29 3.08
N VAL A 91 -6.17 12.91 1.82
CA VAL A 91 -4.92 13.13 1.08
C VAL A 91 -4.62 14.62 0.95
N MET A 92 -5.62 15.44 0.61
CA MET A 92 -5.45 16.89 0.50
C MET A 92 -5.13 17.55 1.84
N GLN A 93 -5.78 17.12 2.92
CA GLN A 93 -5.48 17.58 4.30
C GLN A 93 -4.07 17.24 4.74
N SER A 94 -3.49 16.13 4.25
CA SER A 94 -2.10 15.74 4.52
C SER A 94 -1.08 16.54 3.68
N GLY A 95 -1.51 17.54 2.91
CA GLY A 95 -0.65 18.48 2.21
C GLY A 95 -0.23 18.08 0.81
N ALA A 96 -0.94 17.15 0.16
CA ALA A 96 -0.72 16.85 -1.26
C ALA A 96 -1.09 18.05 -2.16
N LYS A 97 -0.35 18.25 -3.26
CA LYS A 97 -0.71 19.24 -4.30
C LYS A 97 -1.93 18.81 -5.11
N GLY A 98 -2.17 17.54 -5.20
CA GLY A 98 -3.32 16.98 -5.90
C GLY A 98 -3.38 15.46 -5.82
N VAL A 99 -4.57 14.94 -6.03
CA VAL A 99 -4.86 13.51 -6.04
C VAL A 99 -5.81 13.18 -7.19
N ARG A 100 -5.53 12.05 -7.86
CA ARG A 100 -6.40 11.46 -8.88
C ARG A 100 -6.67 10.02 -8.48
N ILE A 101 -7.94 9.65 -8.41
CA ILE A 101 -8.41 8.29 -8.14
C ILE A 101 -9.23 7.83 -9.34
N VAL A 102 -8.93 6.64 -9.84
CA VAL A 102 -9.66 6.00 -10.93
C VAL A 102 -10.10 4.62 -10.46
N LEU A 103 -11.41 4.40 -10.52
CA LEU A 103 -12.03 3.11 -10.27
C LEU A 103 -12.51 2.54 -11.60
N SER A 104 -12.23 1.28 -11.88
CA SER A 104 -12.65 0.60 -13.12
C SER A 104 -13.15 -0.79 -12.82
N GLY A 105 -14.33 -1.13 -13.35
CA GLY A 105 -14.99 -2.42 -13.13
C GLY A 105 -16.48 -2.28 -12.85
N ARG A 106 -17.08 -3.30 -12.24
CA ARG A 106 -18.51 -3.34 -11.87
C ARG A 106 -18.76 -2.57 -10.56
N ILE A 107 -18.67 -1.25 -10.64
CA ILE A 107 -18.83 -0.36 -9.48
C ILE A 107 -20.25 -0.49 -8.91
N ASN A 108 -20.37 -0.71 -7.59
CA ASN A 108 -21.64 -0.98 -6.89
C ASN A 108 -22.40 -2.22 -7.40
N GLY A 109 -21.74 -3.17 -8.04
CA GLY A 109 -22.38 -4.38 -8.55
C GLY A 109 -23.13 -4.20 -9.86
N ALA A 110 -22.94 -3.09 -10.58
CA ALA A 110 -23.58 -2.87 -11.88
C ALA A 110 -23.23 -4.00 -12.87
N GLU A 111 -24.18 -4.37 -13.75
CA GLU A 111 -23.94 -5.41 -14.77
C GLU A 111 -22.85 -4.99 -15.76
N ILE A 112 -22.87 -3.74 -16.17
CA ILE A 112 -21.91 -3.18 -17.12
C ILE A 112 -20.77 -2.54 -16.35
N GLY A 113 -19.54 -2.94 -16.64
CA GLY A 113 -18.34 -2.33 -16.09
C GLY A 113 -18.18 -0.89 -16.61
N ARG A 114 -17.81 0.02 -15.72
CA ARG A 114 -17.55 1.42 -16.05
C ARG A 114 -16.30 1.93 -15.39
N ARG A 115 -15.84 3.08 -15.84
CA ARG A 115 -14.68 3.78 -15.29
C ARG A 115 -15.13 5.10 -14.70
N GLU A 116 -14.87 5.27 -13.41
CA GLU A 116 -15.11 6.52 -12.69
C GLU A 116 -13.78 7.17 -12.34
N ARG A 117 -13.66 8.46 -12.64
CA ARG A 117 -12.47 9.24 -12.37
C ARG A 117 -12.82 10.44 -11.51
N THR A 118 -12.09 10.60 -10.41
CA THR A 118 -12.15 11.79 -9.55
C THR A 118 -10.77 12.39 -9.42
N GLN A 119 -10.67 13.70 -9.54
CA GLN A 119 -9.41 14.43 -9.40
C GLN A 119 -9.68 15.72 -8.65
N VAL A 120 -8.79 16.00 -7.67
CA VAL A 120 -8.77 17.28 -6.93
C VAL A 120 -7.33 17.77 -6.91
N GLY A 121 -7.14 19.06 -7.12
CA GLY A 121 -5.83 19.68 -7.20
C GLY A 121 -5.09 19.36 -8.51
N LYS A 122 -3.79 19.68 -8.53
CA LYS A 122 -2.94 19.56 -9.72
C LYS A 122 -2.27 18.18 -9.77
N VAL A 123 -2.58 17.39 -10.81
CA VAL A 123 -1.92 16.10 -11.09
C VAL A 123 -1.42 16.12 -12.53
N SER A 124 -0.17 16.53 -12.73
CA SER A 124 0.47 16.64 -14.06
C SER A 124 1.29 15.37 -14.33
N LEU A 125 0.73 14.42 -15.09
CA LEU A 125 1.42 13.14 -15.36
C LEU A 125 2.56 13.27 -16.38
N SER A 126 2.54 14.29 -17.22
CA SER A 126 3.57 14.55 -18.24
C SER A 126 4.76 15.37 -17.74
N THR A 127 4.68 15.96 -16.56
CA THR A 127 5.73 16.82 -16.02
C THR A 127 6.71 16.00 -15.19
N ILE A 128 7.92 15.77 -15.71
CA ILE A 128 8.96 14.93 -15.07
C ILE A 128 9.42 15.47 -13.70
N ARG A 129 9.34 16.80 -13.49
CA ARG A 129 9.75 17.44 -12.23
C ARG A 129 8.78 17.23 -11.06
N GLU A 130 7.54 16.80 -11.33
CA GLU A 130 6.53 16.59 -10.28
C GLU A 130 6.73 15.24 -9.61
N ASN A 131 6.73 15.24 -8.28
CA ASN A 131 6.86 14.03 -7.48
C ASN A 131 5.50 13.33 -7.35
N ILE A 132 5.19 12.44 -8.30
CA ILE A 132 3.92 11.72 -8.34
C ILE A 132 4.13 10.29 -7.88
N ASP A 133 3.47 9.93 -6.79
CA ASP A 133 3.38 8.56 -6.32
C ASP A 133 2.18 7.86 -6.97
N PHE A 134 2.36 6.64 -7.46
CA PHE A 134 1.35 5.87 -8.16
C PHE A 134 1.20 4.47 -7.58
N ALA A 135 -0.05 4.03 -7.44
CA ALA A 135 -0.34 2.64 -7.11
C ALA A 135 -1.58 2.14 -7.87
N SER A 136 -1.54 0.85 -8.21
CA SER A 136 -2.67 0.12 -8.80
C SER A 136 -2.93 -1.13 -7.98
N VAL A 137 -4.13 -1.22 -7.39
CA VAL A 137 -4.52 -2.33 -6.52
C VAL A 137 -5.85 -2.90 -7.00
N PRO A 138 -5.97 -4.22 -7.20
CA PRO A 138 -7.23 -4.87 -7.46
C PRO A 138 -8.01 -5.07 -6.16
N SER A 139 -9.31 -4.81 -6.19
CA SER A 139 -10.25 -5.11 -5.11
C SER A 139 -11.17 -6.24 -5.53
N LEU A 140 -11.11 -7.39 -4.85
CA LEU A 140 -12.02 -8.51 -5.13
C LEU A 140 -13.33 -8.29 -4.41
N THR A 141 -14.37 -7.99 -5.19
CA THR A 141 -15.76 -7.86 -4.69
C THR A 141 -16.59 -9.06 -5.08
N LYS A 142 -17.80 -9.20 -4.52
CA LYS A 142 -18.72 -10.28 -4.93
C LYS A 142 -19.11 -10.23 -6.41
N SER A 143 -19.01 -9.07 -7.06
CA SER A 143 -19.34 -8.86 -8.47
C SER A 143 -18.11 -8.97 -9.39
N GLY A 144 -16.96 -9.40 -8.87
CA GLY A 144 -15.71 -9.48 -9.60
C GLY A 144 -14.68 -8.45 -9.15
N TYR A 145 -13.60 -8.32 -9.92
CA TYR A 145 -12.53 -7.39 -9.61
C TYR A 145 -12.87 -5.94 -10.00
N ILE A 146 -12.55 -5.02 -9.09
CA ILE A 146 -12.55 -3.57 -9.35
C ILE A 146 -11.11 -3.10 -9.27
N GLY A 147 -10.59 -2.52 -10.34
CA GLY A 147 -9.26 -1.91 -10.36
C GLY A 147 -9.29 -0.53 -9.70
N VAL A 148 -8.44 -0.32 -8.71
CA VAL A 148 -8.23 0.96 -8.03
C VAL A 148 -6.88 1.51 -8.43
N LYS A 149 -6.84 2.67 -9.08
CA LYS A 149 -5.61 3.38 -9.44
C LYS A 149 -5.59 4.73 -8.75
N VAL A 150 -4.50 5.03 -8.06
CA VAL A 150 -4.33 6.27 -7.31
C VAL A 150 -3.04 6.96 -7.73
N TRP A 151 -3.09 8.25 -7.99
CA TRP A 151 -1.94 9.12 -8.21
C TRP A 151 -2.00 10.24 -7.19
N ILE A 152 -0.91 10.45 -6.48
CA ILE A 152 -0.76 11.51 -5.47
C ILE A 152 0.43 12.36 -5.85
N ASN A 153 0.19 13.65 -6.07
CA ASN A 153 1.26 14.63 -6.28
C ASN A 153 1.71 15.15 -4.93
N LYS A 154 2.90 14.75 -4.51
CA LYS A 154 3.54 15.20 -3.26
C LYS A 154 4.13 16.60 -3.45
N LYS A 155 4.34 17.29 -2.34
CA LYS A 155 5.09 18.56 -2.36
C LYS A 155 6.57 18.34 -2.65
#